data_630e67978203e4c5b7cb5946b7d1fc7e
#
_entry.id   630e67978203e4c5b7cb5946b7d1fc7e
#
_cell.length_a   1.000
_cell.length_b   1.000
_cell.length_c   1.000
_cell.angle_alpha   90.00
_cell.angle_beta   90.00
_cell.angle_gamma   90.00
#
_symmetry.space_group_name_H-M   'P 1'
#
loop_
_entity.id
_entity.type
_entity.pdbx_description
1 polymer ?
#
loop_
_entity_poly.entity_id
_entity_poly.type
_entity_poly.pdbx_seq_one_letter_code
_entity_poly.pdbx_strand_id
1 'polypeptide(L)'
;FMIIGIMVKAAVFPLHIWLPRAYAYAPSAVSVLLAATATKASLYILARILFSVFENSENLINNTLLYVILPLSIIAMFAGTIMAIYEKDIKRLLAHSSVAQIGYITLAFAIGTKASIAAGFIHMFNHAIIKGGLFIAITSLGFYIQKRVTINNLSGLGRAMPITFFCFVLCSLSLAGLPLTAGFISKLYLIKATISSDAIWIAILILISSALSVVYLWKMIEVMWMREGRKIVIKENPTIYMSLIVITFFNIYFG
;
A
#
# COMPACT_ATOMS: atom_id res chain seq x y z
N PHE A 1 -4.68 10.38 24.18
CA PHE A 1 -5.58 9.23 23.93
C PHE A 1 -6.26 9.32 22.57
N MET A 2 -6.80 10.47 22.14
CA MET A 2 -7.47 10.63 20.84
C MET A 2 -6.57 10.25 19.65
N ILE A 3 -5.34 10.79 19.61
CA ILE A 3 -4.35 10.46 18.55
C ILE A 3 -4.05 8.96 18.54
N ILE A 4 -3.83 8.33 19.68
CA ILE A 4 -3.57 6.89 19.79
C ILE A 4 -4.75 6.08 19.21
N GLY A 5 -6.00 6.43 19.57
CA GLY A 5 -7.19 5.76 19.05
C GLY A 5 -7.30 5.83 17.52
N ILE A 6 -6.93 6.97 16.92
CA ILE A 6 -6.91 7.13 15.47
C ILE A 6 -5.74 6.38 14.84
N MET A 7 -4.57 6.35 15.48
CA MET A 7 -3.42 5.56 15.02
C MET A 7 -3.74 4.06 15.01
N VAL A 8 -4.50 3.54 16.01
CA VAL A 8 -5.01 2.15 15.99
C VAL A 8 -5.88 1.93 14.76
N LYS A 9 -6.85 2.80 14.51
CA LYS A 9 -7.78 2.68 13.37
C LYS A 9 -7.09 2.84 12.02
N ALA A 10 -6.07 3.70 11.94
CA ALA A 10 -5.24 3.90 10.76
C ALA A 10 -4.23 2.78 10.54
N ALA A 11 -4.10 1.85 11.48
CA ALA A 11 -3.09 0.78 11.48
C ALA A 11 -1.64 1.32 11.40
N VAL A 12 -1.35 2.40 12.09
CA VAL A 12 0.01 2.93 12.23
C VAL A 12 0.82 1.96 13.11
N PHE A 13 2.06 1.69 12.72
CA PHE A 13 2.95 0.85 13.52
C PHE A 13 3.21 1.47 14.92
N PRO A 14 3.24 0.68 15.99
CA PRO A 14 3.08 -0.79 16.10
C PRO A 14 1.62 -1.27 16.22
N LEU A 15 0.63 -0.39 16.14
CA LEU A 15 -0.79 -0.66 16.38
C LEU A 15 -1.51 -1.32 15.19
N HIS A 16 -0.77 -1.89 14.24
CA HIS A 16 -1.25 -2.43 12.96
C HIS A 16 -1.65 -3.92 12.99
N ILE A 17 -1.43 -4.63 14.10
CA ILE A 17 -1.52 -6.11 14.19
C ILE A 17 -2.90 -6.66 13.77
N TRP A 18 -3.95 -5.87 13.93
CA TRP A 18 -5.32 -6.25 13.56
C TRP A 18 -5.53 -6.30 12.03
N LEU A 19 -4.82 -5.45 11.27
CA LEU A 19 -5.06 -5.22 9.85
C LEU A 19 -4.84 -6.47 8.97
N PRO A 20 -3.73 -7.24 9.09
CA PRO A 20 -3.52 -8.45 8.30
C PRO A 20 -4.55 -9.54 8.60
N ARG A 21 -4.99 -9.62 9.86
CA ARG A 21 -6.05 -10.57 10.26
C ARG A 21 -7.40 -10.15 9.68
N ALA A 22 -7.76 -8.88 9.81
CA ALA A 22 -9.02 -8.37 9.26
C ALA A 22 -9.12 -8.61 7.73
N TYR A 23 -8.05 -8.33 6.98
CA TYR A 23 -8.04 -8.55 5.53
C TYR A 23 -8.11 -10.02 5.13
N ALA A 24 -7.47 -10.92 5.89
CA ALA A 24 -7.48 -12.35 5.60
C ALA A 24 -8.86 -12.98 5.74
N TYR A 25 -9.62 -12.57 6.76
CA TYR A 25 -10.91 -13.16 7.09
C TYR A 25 -12.10 -12.42 6.48
N ALA A 26 -11.94 -11.17 6.07
CA ALA A 26 -13.01 -10.41 5.46
C ALA A 26 -13.42 -10.97 4.10
N PRO A 27 -14.73 -10.92 3.75
CA PRO A 27 -15.18 -11.15 2.38
C PRO A 27 -14.42 -10.27 1.39
N SER A 28 -14.23 -10.77 0.17
CA SER A 28 -13.36 -10.12 -0.81
C SER A 28 -13.73 -8.67 -1.11
N ALA A 29 -15.02 -8.37 -1.26
CA ALA A 29 -15.50 -6.99 -1.48
C ALA A 29 -15.17 -6.08 -0.28
N VAL A 30 -15.32 -6.59 0.95
CA VAL A 30 -14.99 -5.85 2.17
C VAL A 30 -13.48 -5.62 2.26
N SER A 31 -12.65 -6.60 1.87
CA SER A 31 -11.20 -6.43 1.84
C SER A 31 -10.76 -5.33 0.87
N VAL A 32 -11.40 -5.24 -0.32
CA VAL A 32 -11.17 -4.15 -1.28
C VAL A 32 -11.50 -2.79 -0.65
N LEU A 33 -12.70 -2.66 -0.05
CA LEU A 33 -13.15 -1.42 0.57
C LEU A 33 -12.24 -0.99 1.73
N LEU A 34 -11.90 -1.91 2.63
CA LEU A 34 -11.00 -1.63 3.76
C LEU A 34 -9.63 -1.18 3.26
N ALA A 35 -9.08 -1.85 2.24
CA ALA A 35 -7.76 -1.54 1.69
C ALA A 35 -7.75 -0.21 0.95
N ALA A 36 -8.78 0.13 0.20
CA ALA A 36 -8.84 1.36 -0.57
C ALA A 36 -9.19 2.60 0.27
N THR A 37 -10.10 2.50 1.26
CA THR A 37 -10.71 3.68 1.89
C THR A 37 -10.55 3.78 3.40
N ALA A 38 -10.82 2.73 4.16
CA ALA A 38 -10.99 2.84 5.62
C ALA A 38 -9.73 3.38 6.34
N THR A 39 -8.55 2.83 6.03
CA THR A 39 -7.29 3.29 6.62
C THR A 39 -6.93 4.71 6.20
N LYS A 40 -7.28 5.11 4.95
CA LYS A 40 -7.02 6.45 4.41
C LYS A 40 -7.89 7.52 5.09
N ALA A 41 -9.17 7.22 5.29
CA ALA A 41 -10.05 8.10 6.06
C ALA A 41 -9.49 8.36 7.47
N SER A 42 -8.97 7.32 8.14
CA SER A 42 -8.36 7.47 9.46
C SER A 42 -7.06 8.28 9.42
N LEU A 43 -6.22 8.10 8.39
CA LEU A 43 -5.02 8.90 8.18
C LEU A 43 -5.34 10.37 7.88
N TYR A 44 -6.40 10.63 7.12
CA TYR A 44 -6.89 11.98 6.89
C TYR A 44 -7.34 12.66 8.19
N ILE A 45 -8.10 11.95 9.02
CA ILE A 45 -8.51 12.45 10.35
C ILE A 45 -7.27 12.72 11.22
N LEU A 46 -6.26 11.83 11.19
CA LEU A 46 -5.00 12.02 11.91
C LEU A 46 -4.32 13.33 11.48
N ALA A 47 -4.19 13.55 10.17
CA ALA A 47 -3.62 14.79 9.64
C ALA A 47 -4.42 16.03 10.04
N ARG A 48 -5.75 15.97 9.97
CA ARG A 48 -6.63 17.08 10.40
C ARG A 48 -6.44 17.41 11.88
N ILE A 49 -6.32 16.42 12.72
CA ILE A 49 -6.10 16.63 14.15
C ILE A 49 -4.72 17.24 14.40
N LEU A 50 -3.67 16.68 13.79
CA LEU A 50 -2.32 17.18 13.98
C LEU A 50 -2.13 18.62 13.48
N PHE A 51 -2.67 18.95 12.32
CA PHE A 51 -2.35 20.21 11.63
C PHE A 51 -3.44 21.28 11.68
N SER A 52 -4.65 20.96 12.18
CA SER A 52 -5.75 21.93 12.27
C SER A 52 -6.29 22.07 13.66
N VAL A 53 -6.49 20.98 14.41
CA VAL A 53 -7.10 21.05 15.75
C VAL A 53 -6.10 21.49 16.82
N PHE A 54 -4.88 20.98 16.73
CA PHE A 54 -3.81 21.28 17.68
C PHE A 54 -2.80 22.32 17.15
N GLU A 55 -3.15 23.13 16.18
CA GLU A 55 -2.28 24.15 15.58
C GLU A 55 -1.65 25.08 16.64
N ASN A 56 -2.39 25.43 17.67
CA ASN A 56 -1.91 26.29 18.78
C ASN A 56 -0.93 25.60 19.74
N SER A 57 -0.66 24.30 19.57
CA SER A 57 0.24 23.52 20.42
C SER A 57 1.50 23.09 19.66
N GLU A 58 2.13 24.00 18.93
CA GLU A 58 3.23 23.74 18.01
C GLU A 58 4.37 22.92 18.63
N ASN A 59 4.83 23.27 19.82
CA ASN A 59 5.92 22.56 20.50
C ASN A 59 5.57 21.09 20.81
N LEU A 60 4.35 20.83 21.29
CA LEU A 60 3.89 19.48 21.60
C LEU A 60 3.78 18.64 20.30
N ILE A 61 3.24 19.23 19.24
CA ILE A 61 3.05 18.55 17.96
C ILE A 61 4.39 18.27 17.32
N ASN A 62 5.26 19.26 17.21
CA ASN A 62 6.59 19.12 16.59
C ASN A 62 7.41 18.05 17.32
N ASN A 63 7.39 18.02 18.65
CA ASN A 63 8.05 16.98 19.41
C ASN A 63 7.42 15.60 19.18
N THR A 64 6.09 15.50 19.12
CA THR A 64 5.40 14.23 18.84
C THR A 64 5.70 13.74 17.41
N LEU A 65 5.69 14.61 16.42
CA LEU A 65 6.01 14.28 15.04
C LEU A 65 7.45 13.79 14.90
N LEU A 66 8.40 14.52 15.48
CA LEU A 66 9.83 14.25 15.33
C LEU A 66 10.29 13.04 16.17
N TYR A 67 9.89 12.96 17.45
CA TYR A 67 10.42 11.94 18.36
C TYR A 67 9.59 10.66 18.42
N VAL A 68 8.33 10.69 17.99
CA VAL A 68 7.45 9.52 18.04
C VAL A 68 7.04 9.05 16.65
N ILE A 69 6.41 9.90 15.86
CA ILE A 69 5.82 9.47 14.58
C ILE A 69 6.91 9.18 13.54
N LEU A 70 7.96 9.97 13.46
CA LEU A 70 9.03 9.79 12.49
C LEU A 70 9.76 8.44 12.65
N PRO A 71 10.29 8.07 13.83
CA PRO A 71 10.94 6.76 13.99
C PRO A 71 9.98 5.59 13.80
N LEU A 72 8.74 5.68 14.29
CA LEU A 72 7.73 4.64 14.07
C LEU A 72 7.38 4.47 12.61
N SER A 73 7.35 5.55 11.83
CA SER A 73 7.11 5.53 10.38
C SER A 73 8.23 4.82 9.63
N ILE A 74 9.49 5.09 9.99
CA ILE A 74 10.65 4.41 9.42
C ILE A 74 10.58 2.91 9.73
N ILE A 75 10.33 2.54 10.99
CA ILE A 75 10.19 1.13 11.38
C ILE A 75 9.04 0.48 10.60
N ALA A 76 7.90 1.17 10.45
CA ALA A 76 6.75 0.66 9.69
C ALA A 76 7.08 0.33 8.24
N MET A 77 7.85 1.20 7.56
CA MET A 77 8.28 0.99 6.17
C MET A 77 9.06 -0.32 6.01
N PHE A 78 10.02 -0.57 6.90
CA PHE A 78 10.85 -1.78 6.83
C PHE A 78 10.13 -3.01 7.40
N ALA A 79 9.54 -2.92 8.58
CA ALA A 79 8.84 -4.04 9.21
C ALA A 79 7.68 -4.54 8.33
N GLY A 80 6.85 -3.63 7.80
CA GLY A 80 5.76 -3.99 6.89
C GLY A 80 6.25 -4.68 5.63
N THR A 81 7.34 -4.19 5.03
CA THR A 81 7.94 -4.79 3.82
C THR A 81 8.56 -6.16 4.13
N ILE A 82 9.32 -6.30 5.21
CA ILE A 82 9.92 -7.58 5.63
C ILE A 82 8.84 -8.61 5.93
N MET A 83 7.81 -8.24 6.69
CA MET A 83 6.68 -9.14 6.97
C MET A 83 5.97 -9.57 5.68
N ALA A 84 5.81 -8.68 4.70
CA ALA A 84 5.23 -9.02 3.40
C ALA A 84 6.07 -10.04 2.62
N ILE A 85 7.41 -9.96 2.67
CA ILE A 85 8.32 -10.90 1.98
C ILE A 85 8.13 -12.34 2.50
N TYR A 86 7.98 -12.51 3.80
CA TYR A 86 7.86 -13.84 4.43
C TYR A 86 6.43 -14.39 4.47
N GLU A 87 5.41 -13.55 4.20
CA GLU A 87 4.02 -13.99 4.25
C GLU A 87 3.67 -14.89 3.06
N LYS A 88 2.84 -15.91 3.33
CA LYS A 88 2.38 -16.88 2.33
C LYS A 88 0.93 -16.64 1.89
N ASP A 89 0.12 -16.05 2.74
CA ASP A 89 -1.26 -15.66 2.42
C ASP A 89 -1.26 -14.31 1.70
N ILE A 90 -1.83 -14.26 0.49
CA ILE A 90 -1.75 -13.07 -0.36
C ILE A 90 -2.47 -11.86 0.23
N LYS A 91 -3.63 -12.09 0.87
CA LYS A 91 -4.36 -10.98 1.50
C LYS A 91 -3.57 -10.41 2.68
N ARG A 92 -2.91 -11.25 3.46
CA ARG A 92 -2.02 -10.81 4.55
C ARG A 92 -0.77 -10.12 4.01
N LEU A 93 -0.16 -10.66 2.96
CA LEU A 93 0.98 -10.05 2.29
C LEU A 93 0.64 -8.62 1.84
N LEU A 94 -0.49 -8.46 1.14
CA LEU A 94 -0.97 -7.14 0.72
C LEU A 94 -1.35 -6.25 1.92
N ALA A 95 -1.77 -6.79 3.04
CA ALA A 95 -2.02 -6.02 4.25
C ALA A 95 -0.71 -5.52 4.89
N HIS A 96 0.31 -6.37 5.01
CA HIS A 96 1.64 -5.96 5.50
C HIS A 96 2.27 -4.91 4.58
N SER A 97 2.13 -5.07 3.27
CA SER A 97 2.57 -4.01 2.35
C SER A 97 1.77 -2.71 2.49
N SER A 98 0.51 -2.75 2.97
CA SER A 98 -0.24 -1.53 3.32
C SER A 98 0.34 -0.86 4.57
N VAL A 99 0.79 -1.62 5.57
CA VAL A 99 1.46 -1.07 6.75
C VAL A 99 2.73 -0.30 6.34
N ALA A 100 3.52 -0.86 5.42
CA ALA A 100 4.70 -0.15 4.89
C ALA A 100 4.32 1.17 4.20
N GLN A 101 3.26 1.17 3.38
CA GLN A 101 2.81 2.39 2.69
C GLN A 101 2.18 3.42 3.67
N ILE A 102 1.52 2.97 4.73
CA ILE A 102 1.09 3.84 5.83
C ILE A 102 2.32 4.50 6.47
N GLY A 103 3.42 3.76 6.62
CA GLY A 103 4.70 4.31 7.06
C GLY A 103 5.19 5.47 6.20
N TYR A 104 5.12 5.40 4.87
CA TYR A 104 5.46 6.53 3.97
C TYR A 104 4.55 7.74 4.20
N ILE A 105 3.24 7.53 4.40
CA ILE A 105 2.27 8.62 4.61
C ILE A 105 2.54 9.30 5.96
N THR A 106 2.71 8.52 7.02
CA THR A 106 3.00 9.07 8.36
C THR A 106 4.38 9.71 8.44
N LEU A 107 5.36 9.20 7.69
CA LEU A 107 6.66 9.83 7.51
C LEU A 107 6.54 11.23 6.87
N ALA A 108 5.72 11.34 5.82
CA ALA A 108 5.45 12.60 5.18
C ALA A 108 4.84 13.64 6.15
N PHE A 109 3.92 13.20 6.99
CA PHE A 109 3.34 14.05 8.04
C PHE A 109 4.35 14.40 9.14
N ALA A 110 5.23 13.46 9.50
CA ALA A 110 6.25 13.67 10.53
C ALA A 110 7.32 14.72 10.15
N ILE A 111 7.64 14.85 8.86
CA ILE A 111 8.53 15.91 8.36
C ILE A 111 7.91 17.31 8.54
N GLY A 112 6.58 17.44 8.50
CA GLY A 112 5.83 18.62 8.88
C GLY A 112 5.88 19.81 7.90
N THR A 113 6.65 19.74 6.79
CA THR A 113 6.68 20.83 5.80
C THR A 113 5.44 20.80 4.91
N LYS A 114 5.04 21.95 4.37
CA LYS A 114 3.90 22.01 3.43
C LYS A 114 4.08 21.06 2.24
N ALA A 115 5.31 20.95 1.72
CA ALA A 115 5.64 20.06 0.62
C ALA A 115 5.52 18.58 1.03
N SER A 116 5.99 18.19 2.21
CA SER A 116 5.90 16.82 2.69
C SER A 116 4.46 16.40 3.01
N ILE A 117 3.68 17.29 3.62
CA ILE A 117 2.25 17.03 3.90
C ILE A 117 1.49 16.83 2.59
N ALA A 118 1.71 17.69 1.59
CA ALA A 118 1.13 17.52 0.26
C ALA A 118 1.53 16.21 -0.39
N ALA A 119 2.82 15.83 -0.32
CA ALA A 119 3.32 14.54 -0.80
C ALA A 119 2.63 13.35 -0.09
N GLY A 120 2.40 13.46 1.22
CA GLY A 120 1.67 12.48 2.01
C GLY A 120 0.23 12.28 1.52
N PHE A 121 -0.50 13.35 1.24
CA PHE A 121 -1.86 13.27 0.69
C PHE A 121 -1.90 12.69 -0.72
N ILE A 122 -0.95 13.10 -1.59
CA ILE A 122 -0.82 12.52 -2.94
C ILE A 122 -0.53 11.02 -2.83
N HIS A 123 0.40 10.62 -1.93
CA HIS A 123 0.70 9.20 -1.73
C HIS A 123 -0.49 8.43 -1.15
N MET A 124 -1.25 9.01 -0.25
CA MET A 124 -2.46 8.42 0.32
C MET A 124 -3.52 8.14 -0.76
N PHE A 125 -3.75 9.08 -1.68
CA PHE A 125 -4.68 8.95 -2.80
C PHE A 125 -4.20 7.86 -3.79
N ASN A 126 -2.95 7.95 -4.24
CA ASN A 126 -2.38 6.99 -5.18
C ASN A 126 -2.36 5.57 -4.59
N HIS A 127 -2.01 5.44 -3.31
CA HIS A 127 -2.04 4.16 -2.60
C HIS A 127 -3.46 3.57 -2.52
N ALA A 128 -4.50 4.40 -2.40
CA ALA A 128 -5.89 3.93 -2.42
C ALA A 128 -6.24 3.28 -3.76
N ILE A 129 -5.89 3.91 -4.89
CA ILE A 129 -6.10 3.39 -6.24
C ILE A 129 -5.32 2.10 -6.45
N ILE A 130 -4.03 2.09 -6.13
CA ILE A 130 -3.15 0.93 -6.30
C ILE A 130 -3.67 -0.28 -5.51
N LYS A 131 -4.04 -0.07 -4.24
CA LYS A 131 -4.56 -1.16 -3.39
C LYS A 131 -5.93 -1.63 -3.83
N GLY A 132 -6.80 -0.72 -4.26
CA GLY A 132 -8.07 -1.09 -4.88
C GLY A 132 -7.86 -2.07 -6.03
N GLY A 133 -6.98 -1.73 -6.97
CA GLY A 133 -6.65 -2.58 -8.11
C GLY A 133 -6.06 -3.94 -7.70
N LEU A 134 -5.08 -3.96 -6.81
CA LEU A 134 -4.46 -5.21 -6.34
C LEU A 134 -5.46 -6.13 -5.65
N PHE A 135 -6.30 -5.60 -4.76
CA PHE A 135 -7.30 -6.42 -4.07
C PHE A 135 -8.43 -6.90 -4.99
N ILE A 136 -8.86 -6.10 -5.98
CA ILE A 136 -9.83 -6.56 -6.99
C ILE A 136 -9.22 -7.66 -7.84
N ALA A 137 -7.96 -7.54 -8.27
CA ALA A 137 -7.28 -8.58 -9.05
C ALA A 137 -7.18 -9.89 -8.25
N ILE A 138 -6.74 -9.84 -6.98
CA ILE A 138 -6.68 -11.02 -6.11
C ILE A 138 -8.07 -11.60 -5.82
N THR A 139 -9.09 -10.77 -5.72
CA THR A 139 -10.48 -11.20 -5.58
C THR A 139 -10.93 -12.00 -6.81
N SER A 140 -10.65 -11.48 -8.02
CA SER A 140 -10.96 -12.15 -9.28
C SER A 140 -10.31 -13.54 -9.35
N LEU A 141 -9.01 -13.63 -9.03
CA LEU A 141 -8.29 -14.91 -8.95
C LEU A 141 -8.84 -15.84 -7.86
N GLY A 142 -9.24 -15.29 -6.71
CA GLY A 142 -9.77 -16.02 -5.58
C GLY A 142 -11.11 -16.74 -5.85
N PHE A 143 -11.94 -16.20 -6.75
CA PHE A 143 -13.21 -16.87 -7.14
C PHE A 143 -13.00 -18.26 -7.72
N TYR A 144 -11.87 -18.49 -8.38
CA TYR A 144 -11.56 -19.78 -9.00
C TYR A 144 -10.84 -20.75 -8.07
N ILE A 145 -10.18 -20.22 -7.02
CA ILE A 145 -9.41 -21.05 -6.09
C ILE A 145 -10.31 -21.74 -5.06
N GLN A 146 -11.47 -21.14 -4.71
CA GLN A 146 -12.46 -21.62 -3.69
C GLN A 146 -11.86 -21.94 -2.31
N LYS A 147 -10.61 -21.51 -2.07
CA LYS A 147 -9.84 -21.71 -0.84
C LYS A 147 -9.11 -20.42 -0.49
N ARG A 148 -8.38 -20.41 0.63
CA ARG A 148 -7.47 -19.31 0.94
C ARG A 148 -6.48 -19.10 -0.21
N VAL A 149 -6.37 -17.86 -0.63
CA VAL A 149 -5.46 -17.48 -1.72
C VAL A 149 -4.04 -17.38 -1.16
N THR A 150 -3.27 -18.45 -1.36
CA THR A 150 -1.85 -18.50 -1.00
C THR A 150 -0.98 -18.38 -2.25
N ILE A 151 0.29 -18.01 -2.06
CA ILE A 151 1.24 -17.87 -3.18
C ILE A 151 1.26 -19.14 -4.04
N ASN A 152 1.30 -20.32 -3.41
CA ASN A 152 1.37 -21.60 -4.15
C ASN A 152 0.11 -21.89 -4.99
N ASN A 153 -1.06 -21.42 -4.53
CA ASN A 153 -2.32 -21.64 -5.24
C ASN A 153 -2.50 -20.74 -6.47
N LEU A 154 -1.63 -19.73 -6.62
CA LEU A 154 -1.64 -18.81 -7.77
C LEU A 154 -0.83 -19.33 -8.97
N SER A 155 -0.15 -20.49 -8.86
CA SER A 155 0.70 -21.01 -9.94
C SER A 155 -0.05 -21.12 -11.25
N GLY A 156 0.47 -20.46 -12.29
CA GLY A 156 -0.05 -20.49 -13.65
C GLY A 156 -1.37 -19.73 -13.91
N LEU A 157 -2.00 -19.16 -12.86
CA LEU A 157 -3.27 -18.43 -13.04
C LEU A 157 -3.11 -17.14 -13.86
N GLY A 158 -1.94 -16.55 -13.90
CA GLY A 158 -1.67 -15.39 -14.76
C GLY A 158 -1.85 -15.69 -16.24
N ARG A 159 -1.49 -16.91 -16.68
CA ARG A 159 -1.70 -17.35 -18.07
C ARG A 159 -3.16 -17.70 -18.36
N ALA A 160 -3.89 -18.16 -17.35
CA ALA A 160 -5.32 -18.48 -17.46
C ALA A 160 -6.22 -17.23 -17.46
N MET A 161 -5.75 -16.14 -16.85
CA MET A 161 -6.47 -14.86 -16.70
C MET A 161 -5.55 -13.68 -17.07
N PRO A 162 -5.23 -13.50 -18.36
CA PRO A 162 -4.19 -12.57 -18.79
C PRO A 162 -4.53 -11.10 -18.55
N ILE A 163 -5.79 -10.69 -18.66
CA ILE A 163 -6.22 -9.29 -18.43
C ILE A 163 -6.07 -8.94 -16.93
N THR A 164 -6.60 -9.79 -16.07
CA THR A 164 -6.48 -9.64 -14.60
C THR A 164 -5.00 -9.62 -14.18
N PHE A 165 -4.18 -10.49 -14.75
CA PHE A 165 -2.75 -10.55 -14.47
C PHE A 165 -2.01 -9.29 -14.92
N PHE A 166 -2.27 -8.79 -16.12
CA PHE A 166 -1.66 -7.56 -16.62
C PHE A 166 -1.98 -6.35 -15.74
N CYS A 167 -3.24 -6.19 -15.35
CA CYS A 167 -3.65 -5.14 -14.41
C CYS A 167 -2.99 -5.29 -13.04
N PHE A 168 -2.88 -6.54 -12.54
CA PHE A 168 -2.17 -6.84 -11.29
C PHE A 168 -0.70 -6.44 -11.36
N VAL A 169 0.00 -6.75 -12.46
CA VAL A 169 1.40 -6.39 -12.69
C VAL A 169 1.56 -4.87 -12.67
N LEU A 170 0.75 -4.13 -13.43
CA LEU A 170 0.82 -2.67 -13.48
C LEU A 170 0.59 -2.03 -12.11
N CYS A 171 -0.40 -2.49 -11.35
CA CYS A 171 -0.62 -2.02 -9.98
C CYS A 171 0.54 -2.41 -9.04
N SER A 172 1.16 -3.57 -9.22
CA SER A 172 2.33 -4.00 -8.46
C SER A 172 3.56 -3.13 -8.74
N LEU A 173 3.82 -2.84 -10.01
CA LEU A 173 4.90 -1.95 -10.43
C LEU A 173 4.71 -0.53 -9.87
N SER A 174 3.47 -0.06 -9.85
CA SER A 174 3.13 1.22 -9.22
C SER A 174 3.35 1.20 -7.71
N LEU A 175 3.01 0.12 -7.02
CA LEU A 175 3.29 -0.02 -5.58
C LEU A 175 4.79 0.03 -5.29
N ALA A 176 5.61 -0.60 -6.14
CA ALA A 176 7.06 -0.51 -6.08
C ALA A 176 7.57 0.91 -6.35
N GLY A 177 6.85 1.68 -7.17
CA GLY A 177 7.23 3.04 -7.55
C GLY A 177 8.08 3.08 -8.81
N LEU A 178 7.73 2.27 -9.84
CA LEU A 178 8.37 2.39 -11.14
C LEU A 178 7.92 3.67 -11.88
N PRO A 179 8.80 4.29 -12.68
CA PRO A 179 8.46 5.45 -13.50
C PRO A 179 7.18 5.22 -14.34
N LEU A 180 6.49 6.30 -14.68
CA LEU A 180 5.22 6.30 -15.43
C LEU A 180 4.04 5.70 -14.64
N THR A 181 4.12 5.68 -13.32
CA THR A 181 3.02 5.21 -12.45
C THR A 181 2.74 6.18 -11.31
N ALA A 182 1.50 6.19 -10.83
CA ALA A 182 1.06 7.06 -9.75
C ALA A 182 1.91 6.89 -8.46
N GLY A 183 2.35 5.65 -8.18
CA GLY A 183 3.20 5.37 -7.03
C GLY A 183 4.58 6.00 -7.12
N PHE A 184 5.15 6.10 -8.33
CA PHE A 184 6.42 6.78 -8.56
C PHE A 184 6.30 8.28 -8.27
N ILE A 185 5.31 8.95 -8.84
CA ILE A 185 5.12 10.40 -8.66
C ILE A 185 5.00 10.76 -7.18
N SER A 186 4.18 10.04 -6.42
CA SER A 186 4.00 10.32 -5.00
C SER A 186 5.27 10.09 -4.17
N LYS A 187 6.05 9.04 -4.46
CA LYS A 187 7.34 8.80 -3.80
C LYS A 187 8.38 9.85 -4.20
N LEU A 188 8.39 10.28 -5.46
CA LEU A 188 9.27 11.33 -5.95
C LEU A 188 9.02 12.66 -5.21
N TYR A 189 7.74 13.04 -5.04
CA TYR A 189 7.40 14.23 -4.25
C TYR A 189 7.85 14.10 -2.79
N LEU A 190 7.71 12.91 -2.20
CA LEU A 190 8.17 12.66 -0.84
C LEU A 190 9.70 12.77 -0.73
N ILE A 191 10.45 12.19 -1.68
CA ILE A 191 11.91 12.30 -1.74
C ILE A 191 12.33 13.76 -1.91
N LYS A 192 11.70 14.51 -2.82
CA LYS A 192 11.98 15.94 -2.99
C LYS A 192 11.75 16.73 -1.70
N ALA A 193 10.66 16.43 -0.98
CA ALA A 193 10.35 17.07 0.29
C ALA A 193 11.38 16.75 1.38
N THR A 194 11.91 15.52 1.44
CA THR A 194 12.96 15.15 2.39
C THR A 194 14.30 15.83 2.07
N ILE A 195 14.66 15.96 0.81
CA ILE A 195 15.88 16.64 0.39
C ILE A 195 15.79 18.14 0.70
N SER A 196 14.65 18.78 0.43
CA SER A 196 14.44 20.20 0.74
C SER A 196 14.39 20.51 2.25
N SER A 197 14.27 19.49 3.08
CA SER A 197 14.30 19.60 4.56
C SER A 197 15.66 19.18 5.15
N ASP A 198 16.73 19.13 4.35
CA ASP A 198 18.07 18.67 4.73
C ASP A 198 18.13 17.25 5.33
N ALA A 199 17.09 16.46 5.10
CA ALA A 199 16.97 15.10 5.64
C ALA A 199 17.26 14.03 4.55
N ILE A 200 18.41 14.14 3.87
CA ILE A 200 18.82 13.25 2.77
C ILE A 200 18.85 11.78 3.20
N TRP A 201 19.21 11.50 4.45
CA TRP A 201 19.21 10.13 4.99
C TRP A 201 17.83 9.48 4.95
N ILE A 202 16.75 10.25 5.13
CA ILE A 202 15.37 9.75 5.01
C ILE A 202 15.06 9.40 3.55
N ALA A 203 15.52 10.21 2.59
CA ALA A 203 15.35 9.88 1.17
C ALA A 203 16.01 8.55 0.80
N ILE A 204 17.20 8.28 1.33
CA ILE A 204 17.90 6.99 1.14
C ILE A 204 17.07 5.83 1.73
N LEU A 205 16.52 5.98 2.93
CA LEU A 205 15.67 4.95 3.55
C LEU A 205 14.39 4.68 2.74
N ILE A 206 13.76 5.72 2.17
CA ILE A 206 12.62 5.60 1.26
C ILE A 206 12.99 4.75 0.05
N LEU A 207 14.13 5.02 -0.59
CA LEU A 207 14.62 4.28 -1.76
C LEU A 207 14.89 2.82 -1.42
N ILE A 208 15.59 2.53 -0.33
CA ILE A 208 15.89 1.16 0.13
C ILE A 208 14.61 0.38 0.39
N SER A 209 13.67 0.95 1.16
CA SER A 209 12.40 0.29 1.47
C SER A 209 11.55 0.07 0.20
N SER A 210 11.61 1.01 -0.75
CA SER A 210 10.94 0.89 -2.04
C SER A 210 11.54 -0.24 -2.88
N ALA A 211 12.86 -0.36 -2.94
CA ALA A 211 13.55 -1.46 -3.62
C ALA A 211 13.22 -2.82 -2.99
N LEU A 212 13.19 -2.92 -1.64
CA LEU A 212 12.80 -4.14 -0.95
C LEU A 212 11.36 -4.58 -1.29
N SER A 213 10.46 -3.64 -1.60
CA SER A 213 9.09 -3.99 -1.97
C SER A 213 9.00 -4.77 -3.28
N VAL A 214 9.97 -4.62 -4.18
CA VAL A 214 10.04 -5.38 -5.43
C VAL A 214 10.16 -6.89 -5.16
N VAL A 215 10.81 -7.29 -4.07
CA VAL A 215 11.06 -8.71 -3.75
C VAL A 215 9.75 -9.50 -3.61
N TYR A 216 8.81 -9.03 -2.79
CA TYR A 216 7.54 -9.75 -2.60
C TYR A 216 6.61 -9.61 -3.81
N LEU A 217 6.67 -8.50 -4.52
CA LEU A 217 5.87 -8.29 -5.75
C LEU A 217 6.36 -9.20 -6.87
N TRP A 218 7.67 -9.28 -7.06
CA TRP A 218 8.28 -10.18 -8.04
C TRP A 218 7.94 -11.65 -7.75
N LYS A 219 8.04 -12.07 -6.49
CA LYS A 219 7.65 -13.42 -6.07
C LYS A 219 6.21 -13.78 -6.47
N MET A 220 5.28 -12.83 -6.36
CA MET A 220 3.90 -13.05 -6.78
C MET A 220 3.78 -13.15 -8.31
N ILE A 221 4.42 -12.25 -9.04
CA ILE A 221 4.42 -12.22 -10.51
C ILE A 221 5.05 -13.50 -11.08
N GLU A 222 6.21 -13.91 -10.55
CA GLU A 222 6.91 -15.14 -10.92
C GLU A 222 6.00 -16.36 -10.79
N VAL A 223 5.37 -16.54 -9.63
CA VAL A 223 4.50 -17.68 -9.36
C VAL A 223 3.28 -17.69 -10.29
N MET A 224 2.67 -16.54 -10.52
CA MET A 224 1.48 -16.43 -11.37
C MET A 224 1.76 -16.71 -12.85
N TRP A 225 2.94 -16.37 -13.34
CA TRP A 225 3.26 -16.47 -14.76
C TRP A 225 4.25 -17.57 -15.11
N MET A 226 5.35 -17.72 -14.36
CA MET A 226 6.46 -18.61 -14.72
C MET A 226 6.25 -20.04 -14.24
N ARG A 227 5.57 -20.25 -13.09
CA ARG A 227 5.34 -21.61 -12.60
C ARG A 227 4.24 -22.30 -13.40
N GLU A 228 4.45 -23.58 -13.65
CA GLU A 228 3.41 -24.42 -14.26
C GLU A 228 2.23 -24.55 -13.30
N GLY A 229 1.04 -24.30 -13.82
CA GLY A 229 -0.23 -24.44 -13.14
C GLY A 229 -1.13 -25.42 -13.89
N ARG A 230 -2.30 -25.71 -13.33
CA ARG A 230 -3.33 -26.46 -14.03
C ARG A 230 -3.69 -25.76 -15.33
N LYS A 231 -3.73 -26.50 -16.47
CA LYS A 231 -4.24 -26.00 -17.75
C LYS A 231 -5.76 -25.84 -17.63
N ILE A 232 -6.20 -24.74 -17.07
CA ILE A 232 -7.61 -24.40 -16.90
C ILE A 232 -7.88 -23.20 -17.80
N VAL A 233 -8.88 -23.32 -18.68
CA VAL A 233 -9.40 -22.16 -19.43
C VAL A 233 -10.41 -21.48 -18.53
N ILE A 234 -10.09 -20.27 -18.09
CA ILE A 234 -10.96 -19.49 -17.19
C ILE A 234 -11.53 -18.33 -18.01
N LYS A 235 -12.85 -18.24 -18.07
CA LYS A 235 -13.53 -17.08 -18.63
C LYS A 235 -13.54 -15.95 -17.61
N GLU A 236 -12.78 -14.91 -17.85
CA GLU A 236 -12.74 -13.74 -16.94
C GLU A 236 -14.12 -13.04 -16.89
N ASN A 237 -14.56 -12.66 -15.67
CA ASN A 237 -15.83 -11.95 -15.50
C ASN A 237 -15.70 -10.50 -16.06
N PRO A 238 -16.51 -10.11 -17.05
CA PRO A 238 -16.40 -8.80 -17.70
C PRO A 238 -16.56 -7.63 -16.74
N THR A 239 -17.43 -7.71 -15.75
CA THR A 239 -17.65 -6.65 -14.77
C THR A 239 -16.39 -6.41 -13.92
N ILE A 240 -15.68 -7.47 -13.55
CA ILE A 240 -14.49 -7.36 -12.69
C ILE A 240 -13.30 -6.85 -13.50
N TYR A 241 -13.03 -7.39 -14.69
CA TYR A 241 -11.88 -6.94 -15.45
C TYR A 241 -12.07 -5.52 -16.00
N MET A 242 -13.29 -5.07 -16.32
CA MET A 242 -13.57 -3.68 -16.69
C MET A 242 -13.26 -2.73 -15.54
N SER A 243 -13.66 -3.06 -14.32
CA SER A 243 -13.30 -2.29 -13.12
C SER A 243 -11.79 -2.20 -12.92
N LEU A 244 -11.07 -3.31 -13.18
CA LEU A 244 -9.61 -3.36 -13.10
C LEU A 244 -8.95 -2.48 -14.17
N ILE A 245 -9.43 -2.51 -15.40
CA ILE A 245 -8.92 -1.67 -16.49
C ILE A 245 -9.08 -0.19 -16.13
N VAL A 246 -10.24 0.22 -15.63
CA VAL A 246 -10.50 1.60 -15.21
C VAL A 246 -9.53 2.04 -14.11
N ILE A 247 -9.37 1.23 -13.07
CA ILE A 247 -8.44 1.55 -11.97
C ILE A 247 -6.99 1.59 -12.46
N THR A 248 -6.61 0.66 -13.34
CA THR A 248 -5.26 0.62 -13.90
C THR A 248 -5.00 1.81 -14.82
N PHE A 249 -5.99 2.24 -15.57
CA PHE A 249 -5.92 3.47 -16.37
C PHE A 249 -5.66 4.70 -15.48
N PHE A 250 -6.42 4.87 -14.40
CA PHE A 250 -6.18 5.96 -13.46
C PHE A 250 -4.79 5.88 -12.80
N ASN A 251 -4.31 4.68 -12.54
CA ASN A 251 -2.98 4.48 -11.98
C ASN A 251 -1.85 4.95 -12.94
N ILE A 252 -2.03 4.81 -14.24
CA ILE A 252 -1.11 5.33 -15.26
C ILE A 252 -1.35 6.83 -15.48
N TYR A 253 -2.59 7.27 -15.52
CA TYR A 253 -2.95 8.67 -15.76
C TYR A 253 -2.40 9.64 -14.69
N PHE A 254 -2.34 9.19 -13.44
CA PHE A 254 -1.73 9.95 -12.33
C PHE A 254 -0.22 9.68 -12.17
N GLY A 255 0.40 8.97 -13.12
CA GLY A 255 1.81 8.58 -13.16
C GLY A 255 2.76 9.48 -14.01
#